data_96ac8008a5d2b5bac76185ebb1a98d12
#
_entry.id   96ac8008a5d2b5bac76185ebb1a98d12
#
_cell.length_a   1.000
_cell.length_b   1.000
_cell.length_c   1.000
_cell.angle_alpha   90.00
_cell.angle_beta   90.00
_cell.angle_gamma   90.00
#
_symmetry.space_group_name_H-M   'P 1'
#
loop_
_entity.id
_entity.type
_entity.pdbx_description
1 polymer ?
#
loop_
_entity_poly.entity_id
_entity_poly.type
_entity_poly.pdbx_seq_one_letter_code
_entity_poly.pdbx_strand_id
1 'polypeptide(L)'
;MSSHDVVNVVRRVFNERRVGHAGTLDPQASGVLLVCVGPATRLDAYLVGHGKRYRMGVTFGLSTVTDDSEGEITKELSVPDRIAEEEFAQNYVEHMVGQGMQVPPIYSAIKVKGKKAYEQARAGKVIDLAPRPFEIYDACLSEVRDTLRLDGKTGIEWVCEMSVSKGTYMRSLARDMGRDLDCCAYVSSLARIRSGSIVLEDCVSLERLEQDKESALIDPLRALGIRFAFARECATKVEHGSSLLDEDLSLNEPLLTELYAPCTCTTSVIPSTKPPKPNELVGVIVDNRLKALYEYHESEHRYIPRCVFSIGVERGRTV
;
A
#
# COMPACT_ATOMS: atom_id res chain seq x y z
N MET A 1 5.00 7.28 15.50
CA MET A 1 5.41 5.86 15.60
C MET A 1 5.86 5.40 14.23
N SER A 2 6.98 4.70 14.10
CA SER A 2 7.44 4.17 12.81
C SER A 2 6.77 2.84 12.45
N SER A 3 6.74 2.48 11.16
CA SER A 3 6.26 1.14 10.73
C SER A 3 7.05 0.00 11.39
N HIS A 4 8.31 0.23 11.77
CA HIS A 4 9.12 -0.77 12.47
C HIS A 4 8.70 -0.95 13.94
N ASP A 5 8.23 0.11 14.60
CA ASP A 5 7.69 0.01 15.96
C ASP A 5 6.42 -0.84 15.96
N VAL A 6 5.56 -0.68 14.96
CA VAL A 6 4.38 -1.56 14.75
C VAL A 6 4.82 -3.01 14.59
N VAL A 7 5.84 -3.29 13.77
CA VAL A 7 6.40 -4.65 13.62
C VAL A 7 6.86 -5.21 14.96
N ASN A 8 7.46 -4.40 15.84
CA ASN A 8 7.90 -4.86 17.16
C ASN A 8 6.72 -5.18 18.10
N VAL A 9 5.62 -4.39 18.03
CA VAL A 9 4.37 -4.72 18.73
C VAL A 9 3.83 -6.07 18.26
N VAL A 10 3.71 -6.26 16.95
CA VAL A 10 3.21 -7.51 16.35
C VAL A 10 4.09 -8.72 16.72
N ARG A 11 5.42 -8.56 16.71
CA ARG A 11 6.35 -9.63 17.18
C ARG A 11 6.04 -10.07 18.60
N ARG A 12 5.79 -9.11 19.50
CA ARG A 12 5.46 -9.39 20.89
C ARG A 12 4.11 -10.10 21.02
N VAL A 13 3.07 -9.58 20.34
CA VAL A 13 1.70 -10.12 20.42
C VAL A 13 1.60 -11.53 19.88
N PHE A 14 2.25 -11.82 18.75
CA PHE A 14 2.23 -13.15 18.12
C PHE A 14 3.34 -14.07 18.62
N ASN A 15 4.29 -13.59 19.45
CA ASN A 15 5.48 -14.33 19.86
C ASN A 15 6.23 -14.93 18.66
N GLU A 16 6.34 -14.18 17.57
CA GLU A 16 7.01 -14.61 16.32
C GLU A 16 8.10 -13.58 15.94
N ARG A 17 9.31 -14.09 15.67
CA ARG A 17 10.46 -13.25 15.29
C ARG A 17 10.39 -12.78 13.83
N ARG A 18 9.88 -13.64 12.95
CA ARG A 18 9.73 -13.35 11.52
C ARG A 18 8.47 -12.52 11.30
N VAL A 19 8.62 -11.21 11.34
CA VAL A 19 7.55 -10.25 11.09
C VAL A 19 8.11 -9.14 10.19
N GLY A 20 7.37 -8.80 9.16
CA GLY A 20 7.67 -7.74 8.20
C GLY A 20 6.41 -6.96 7.82
N HIS A 21 6.54 -5.88 7.07
CA HIS A 21 5.40 -5.09 6.60
C HIS A 21 5.46 -4.84 5.08
N ALA A 22 4.32 -4.86 4.42
CA ALA A 22 4.19 -4.64 2.99
C ALA A 22 3.95 -3.15 2.65
N GLY A 23 4.99 -2.34 2.77
CA GLY A 23 4.98 -0.92 2.43
C GLY A 23 5.01 -0.02 3.66
N THR A 24 6.11 0.72 3.78
CA THR A 24 6.33 1.70 4.85
C THR A 24 5.26 2.79 4.86
N LEU A 25 4.82 3.20 6.04
CA LEU A 25 4.15 4.47 6.30
C LEU A 25 5.17 5.45 6.88
N ASP A 26 5.09 6.71 6.48
CA ASP A 26 5.86 7.79 7.10
C ASP A 26 5.44 7.95 8.58
N PRO A 27 6.32 8.42 9.49
CA PRO A 27 6.01 8.47 10.92
C PRO A 27 4.75 9.24 11.30
N GLN A 28 4.47 10.33 10.56
CA GLN A 28 3.25 11.13 10.72
C GLN A 28 2.01 10.52 10.07
N ALA A 29 2.18 9.54 9.16
CA ALA A 29 1.06 8.93 8.45
C ALA A 29 0.34 7.90 9.33
N SER A 30 -0.96 7.79 9.10
CA SER A 30 -1.84 6.79 9.72
C SER A 30 -2.42 5.83 8.69
N GLY A 31 -3.23 4.87 9.15
CA GLY A 31 -4.05 4.02 8.29
C GLY A 31 -3.48 2.63 8.03
N VAL A 32 -3.83 2.06 6.90
CA VAL A 32 -3.60 0.65 6.55
C VAL A 32 -2.12 0.30 6.50
N LEU A 33 -1.66 -0.58 7.38
CA LEU A 33 -0.34 -1.20 7.34
C LEU A 33 -0.49 -2.72 7.34
N LEU A 34 -0.22 -3.35 6.20
CA LEU A 34 -0.20 -4.81 6.11
C LEU A 34 1.07 -5.35 6.76
N VAL A 35 0.89 -6.19 7.78
CA VAL A 35 1.99 -6.83 8.51
C VAL A 35 1.95 -8.34 8.27
N CYS A 36 3.06 -8.89 7.79
CA CYS A 36 3.22 -10.30 7.52
C CYS A 36 3.88 -11.00 8.72
N VAL A 37 3.29 -12.10 9.20
CA VAL A 37 3.75 -12.86 10.36
C VAL A 37 4.20 -14.26 9.94
N GLY A 38 5.34 -14.71 10.43
CA GLY A 38 5.85 -16.06 10.18
C GLY A 38 6.08 -16.37 8.69
N PRO A 39 5.52 -17.46 8.16
CA PRO A 39 5.68 -17.83 6.73
C PRO A 39 5.16 -16.76 5.78
N ALA A 40 4.16 -15.96 6.18
CA ALA A 40 3.56 -14.91 5.37
C ALA A 40 4.55 -13.78 5.01
N THR A 41 5.68 -13.66 5.70
CA THR A 41 6.73 -12.67 5.33
C THR A 41 7.27 -12.86 3.91
N ARG A 42 7.12 -14.04 3.32
CA ARG A 42 7.48 -14.30 1.91
C ARG A 42 6.47 -13.73 0.91
N LEU A 43 5.28 -13.30 1.38
CA LEU A 43 4.28 -12.64 0.55
C LEU A 43 4.57 -11.14 0.36
N ASP A 44 5.48 -10.55 1.14
CA ASP A 44 5.80 -9.13 1.10
C ASP A 44 6.09 -8.63 -0.34
N ALA A 45 6.90 -9.36 -1.11
CA ALA A 45 7.25 -9.01 -2.48
C ALA A 45 6.03 -8.89 -3.43
N TYR A 46 4.96 -9.63 -3.16
CA TYR A 46 3.72 -9.62 -3.94
C TYR A 46 2.78 -8.51 -3.46
N LEU A 47 2.69 -8.29 -2.15
CA LEU A 47 1.81 -7.30 -1.53
C LEU A 47 2.29 -5.85 -1.73
N VAL A 48 3.61 -5.61 -1.69
CA VAL A 48 4.20 -4.27 -1.92
C VAL A 48 3.84 -3.71 -3.31
N GLY A 49 3.65 -4.61 -4.30
CA GLY A 49 3.33 -4.23 -5.68
C GLY A 49 1.96 -3.58 -5.89
N HIS A 50 1.05 -3.71 -4.95
CA HIS A 50 -0.32 -3.21 -5.09
C HIS A 50 -0.42 -1.69 -5.07
N GLY A 51 -1.42 -1.14 -5.79
CA GLY A 51 -1.81 0.26 -5.69
C GLY A 51 -2.26 0.65 -4.29
N LYS A 52 -2.15 1.92 -3.95
CA LYS A 52 -2.55 2.47 -2.65
C LYS A 52 -3.51 3.63 -2.85
N ARG A 53 -4.44 3.83 -1.90
CA ARG A 53 -5.26 5.03 -1.83
C ARG A 53 -4.93 5.79 -0.55
N TYR A 54 -4.73 7.09 -0.72
CA TYR A 54 -4.42 7.99 0.39
C TYR A 54 -5.44 9.09 0.47
N ARG A 55 -5.75 9.51 1.70
CA ARG A 55 -6.33 10.82 2.01
C ARG A 55 -5.20 11.70 2.50
N MET A 56 -5.02 12.87 1.87
CA MET A 56 -3.89 13.77 2.09
C MET A 56 -4.39 15.19 2.29
N GLY A 57 -3.93 15.86 3.35
CA GLY A 57 -4.01 17.31 3.49
C GLY A 57 -2.78 17.96 2.87
N VAL A 58 -2.99 18.93 1.99
CA VAL A 58 -1.96 19.73 1.36
C VAL A 58 -2.12 21.16 1.80
N THR A 59 -1.21 21.67 2.62
CA THR A 59 -1.21 23.05 3.09
C THR A 59 -0.28 23.90 2.26
N PHE A 60 -0.79 25.02 1.74
CA PHE A 60 -0.08 25.92 0.84
C PHE A 60 0.61 27.07 1.57
N GLY A 61 1.66 27.61 0.94
CA GLY A 61 2.38 28.79 1.37
C GLY A 61 3.73 28.53 2.05
N LEU A 62 4.01 27.30 2.48
CA LEU A 62 5.28 26.90 3.11
C LEU A 62 5.89 25.68 2.42
N SER A 63 7.24 25.63 2.39
CA SER A 63 7.99 24.40 2.15
C SER A 63 8.69 23.97 3.43
N THR A 64 8.87 22.66 3.62
CA THR A 64 9.66 22.10 4.71
C THR A 64 10.78 21.18 4.18
N VAL A 65 11.76 20.91 5.01
CA VAL A 65 12.89 20.02 4.64
C VAL A 65 12.44 18.60 4.27
N THR A 66 11.33 18.13 4.85
CA THR A 66 10.81 16.77 4.65
C THR A 66 9.64 16.69 3.67
N ASP A 67 9.20 17.83 3.11
CA ASP A 67 7.97 17.99 2.32
C ASP A 67 6.69 17.63 3.12
N ASP A 68 6.76 17.60 4.46
CA ASP A 68 5.66 17.30 5.39
C ASP A 68 5.73 18.17 6.66
N SER A 69 4.78 17.99 7.59
CA SER A 69 4.66 18.80 8.81
C SER A 69 5.73 18.52 9.89
N GLU A 70 6.56 17.48 9.73
CA GLU A 70 7.63 17.16 10.71
C GLU A 70 8.93 17.92 10.42
N GLY A 71 9.08 18.50 9.22
CA GLY A 71 10.28 19.21 8.80
C GLY A 71 10.31 20.68 9.20
N GLU A 72 11.52 21.21 9.37
CA GLU A 72 11.74 22.66 9.54
C GLU A 72 11.31 23.42 8.30
N ILE A 73 10.75 24.61 8.48
CA ILE A 73 10.33 25.50 7.37
C ILE A 73 11.58 25.98 6.63
N THR A 74 11.57 25.82 5.32
CA THR A 74 12.70 26.24 4.43
C THR A 74 12.38 27.43 3.57
N LYS A 75 11.08 27.63 3.23
CA LYS A 75 10.65 28.70 2.35
C LYS A 75 9.20 29.07 2.64
N GLU A 76 8.89 30.36 2.51
CA GLU A 76 7.54 30.90 2.49
C GLU A 76 7.30 31.63 1.16
N LEU A 77 6.14 31.40 0.54
CA LEU A 77 5.65 32.16 -0.61
C LEU A 77 4.19 32.57 -0.38
N SER A 78 3.79 33.64 -1.02
CA SER A 78 2.38 34.04 -1.06
C SER A 78 1.55 32.96 -1.75
N VAL A 79 0.34 32.74 -1.26
CA VAL A 79 -0.62 31.81 -1.84
C VAL A 79 -1.51 32.61 -2.80
N PRO A 80 -1.60 32.23 -4.09
CA PRO A 80 -2.53 32.86 -5.02
C PRO A 80 -3.99 32.68 -4.59
N ASP A 81 -4.83 33.71 -4.74
CA ASP A 81 -6.23 33.72 -4.29
C ASP A 81 -7.05 32.56 -4.88
N ARG A 82 -6.76 32.16 -6.13
CA ARG A 82 -7.42 31.04 -6.82
C ARG A 82 -7.33 29.72 -6.06
N ILE A 83 -6.32 29.54 -5.19
CA ILE A 83 -6.15 28.30 -4.38
C ILE A 83 -7.27 28.15 -3.35
N ALA A 84 -7.91 29.22 -2.93
CA ALA A 84 -9.06 29.21 -2.04
C ALA A 84 -10.39 28.87 -2.76
N GLU A 85 -10.40 28.87 -4.10
CA GLU A 85 -11.59 28.59 -4.89
C GLU A 85 -11.79 27.08 -5.07
N GLU A 86 -12.90 26.55 -4.56
CA GLU A 86 -13.20 25.11 -4.59
C GLU A 86 -13.28 24.56 -6.02
N GLU A 87 -13.91 25.28 -6.94
CA GLU A 87 -14.02 24.87 -8.34
C GLU A 87 -12.63 24.78 -9.03
N PHE A 88 -11.75 25.73 -8.75
CA PHE A 88 -10.36 25.69 -9.24
C PHE A 88 -9.62 24.47 -8.68
N ALA A 89 -9.71 24.25 -7.36
CA ALA A 89 -9.05 23.16 -6.69
C ALA A 89 -9.56 21.80 -7.18
N GLN A 90 -10.88 21.63 -7.36
CA GLN A 90 -11.49 20.43 -7.91
C GLN A 90 -10.96 20.12 -9.31
N ASN A 91 -11.02 21.08 -10.20
CA ASN A 91 -10.52 20.95 -11.57
C ASN A 91 -9.02 20.59 -11.60
N TYR A 92 -8.21 21.23 -10.76
CA TYR A 92 -6.77 20.94 -10.69
C TYR A 92 -6.52 19.49 -10.25
N VAL A 93 -7.17 19.05 -9.17
CA VAL A 93 -6.98 17.69 -8.62
C VAL A 93 -7.43 16.62 -9.62
N GLU A 94 -8.55 16.82 -10.32
CA GLU A 94 -9.01 15.89 -11.35
C GLU A 94 -8.05 15.77 -12.53
N HIS A 95 -7.40 16.88 -12.93
CA HIS A 95 -6.41 16.88 -14.00
C HIS A 95 -5.07 16.24 -13.62
N MET A 96 -4.84 15.91 -12.34
CA MET A 96 -3.65 15.17 -11.91
C MET A 96 -3.70 13.68 -12.29
N VAL A 97 -4.86 13.14 -12.69
CA VAL A 97 -5.00 11.73 -13.10
C VAL A 97 -4.15 11.45 -14.34
N GLY A 98 -3.36 10.37 -14.29
CA GLY A 98 -2.49 9.95 -15.36
C GLY A 98 -1.07 9.62 -14.91
N GLN A 99 -0.18 9.47 -15.88
CA GLN A 99 1.23 9.14 -15.66
C GLN A 99 2.08 10.39 -15.52
N GLY A 100 3.07 10.33 -14.63
CA GLY A 100 4.00 11.41 -14.40
C GLY A 100 5.36 10.96 -13.93
N MET A 101 6.24 11.93 -13.72
CA MET A 101 7.58 11.74 -13.15
C MET A 101 7.70 12.60 -11.90
N GLN A 102 8.18 12.02 -10.79
CA GLN A 102 8.44 12.75 -9.55
C GLN A 102 9.87 12.54 -9.08
N VAL A 103 10.49 13.56 -8.53
CA VAL A 103 11.72 13.42 -7.76
C VAL A 103 11.33 13.00 -6.35
N PRO A 104 11.79 11.82 -5.88
CA PRO A 104 11.47 11.36 -4.53
C PRO A 104 11.93 12.33 -3.44
N PRO A 105 11.29 12.35 -2.26
CA PRO A 105 11.79 13.18 -1.16
C PRO A 105 13.15 12.68 -0.69
N ILE A 106 14.01 13.62 -0.28
CA ILE A 106 15.36 13.30 0.21
C ILE A 106 15.29 12.38 1.44
N TYR A 107 14.30 12.60 2.30
CA TYR A 107 14.02 11.76 3.46
C TYR A 107 13.19 10.53 3.07
N SER A 108 13.80 9.63 2.28
CA SER A 108 13.19 8.38 1.82
C SER A 108 14.11 7.17 2.04
N ALA A 109 13.54 5.97 1.97
CA ALA A 109 14.27 4.71 2.11
C ALA A 109 15.00 4.28 0.81
N ILE A 110 15.00 5.11 -0.22
CA ILE A 110 15.69 4.86 -1.49
C ILE A 110 17.19 4.70 -1.23
N LYS A 111 17.78 3.68 -1.84
CA LYS A 111 19.23 3.47 -1.78
C LYS A 111 19.94 4.22 -2.91
N VAL A 112 20.88 5.08 -2.53
CA VAL A 112 21.79 5.78 -3.44
C VAL A 112 23.20 5.33 -3.11
N LYS A 113 23.89 4.70 -4.05
CA LYS A 113 25.24 4.12 -3.85
C LYS A 113 25.30 3.18 -2.62
N GLY A 114 24.25 2.36 -2.44
CA GLY A 114 24.19 1.35 -1.38
C GLY A 114 23.73 1.86 0.00
N LYS A 115 23.61 3.17 0.22
CA LYS A 115 23.13 3.78 1.48
C LYS A 115 21.77 4.40 1.29
N LYS A 116 20.93 4.37 2.33
CA LYS A 116 19.59 4.98 2.26
C LYS A 116 19.69 6.50 2.19
N ALA A 117 18.83 7.14 1.38
CA ALA A 117 18.84 8.58 1.17
C ALA A 117 18.68 9.34 2.49
N TYR A 118 17.74 8.95 3.36
CA TYR A 118 17.53 9.61 4.64
C TYR A 118 18.77 9.57 5.58
N GLU A 119 19.58 8.50 5.52
CA GLU A 119 20.81 8.40 6.33
C GLU A 119 21.88 9.38 5.84
N GLN A 120 21.97 9.56 4.53
CA GLN A 120 22.89 10.50 3.91
C GLN A 120 22.44 11.96 4.14
N ALA A 121 21.13 12.22 4.06
CA ALA A 121 20.55 13.55 4.33
C ALA A 121 20.81 13.99 5.78
N ARG A 122 20.60 13.11 6.77
CA ARG A 122 20.94 13.37 8.17
C ARG A 122 22.43 13.61 8.41
N ALA A 123 23.28 13.06 7.55
CA ALA A 123 24.72 13.32 7.57
C ALA A 123 25.12 14.60 6.81
N GLY A 124 24.16 15.46 6.41
CA GLY A 124 24.38 16.73 5.71
C GLY A 124 24.89 16.59 4.27
N LYS A 125 24.73 15.41 3.65
CA LYS A 125 25.16 15.20 2.26
C LYS A 125 24.10 15.67 1.28
N VAL A 126 24.54 16.38 0.25
CA VAL A 126 23.70 16.69 -0.91
C VAL A 126 23.46 15.39 -1.70
N ILE A 127 22.20 15.06 -1.92
CA ILE A 127 21.78 13.85 -2.63
C ILE A 127 20.98 14.28 -3.85
N ASP A 128 21.43 13.87 -5.01
CA ASP A 128 20.68 14.00 -6.25
C ASP A 128 19.89 12.70 -6.48
N LEU A 129 18.55 12.81 -6.53
CA LEU A 129 17.65 11.70 -6.76
C LEU A 129 17.06 11.80 -8.16
N ALA A 130 17.29 10.78 -8.96
CA ALA A 130 16.71 10.71 -10.29
C ALA A 130 15.16 10.66 -10.21
N PRO A 131 14.46 11.35 -11.11
CA PRO A 131 13.01 11.24 -11.25
C PRO A 131 12.58 9.79 -11.45
N ARG A 132 11.40 9.44 -10.91
CA ARG A 132 10.80 8.11 -11.02
C ARG A 132 9.39 8.20 -11.55
N PRO A 133 8.97 7.24 -12.40
CA PRO A 133 7.61 7.20 -12.89
C PRO A 133 6.62 6.91 -11.77
N PHE A 134 5.47 7.54 -11.85
CA PHE A 134 4.29 7.24 -11.02
C PHE A 134 3.03 7.34 -11.88
N GLU A 135 1.93 6.86 -11.34
CA GLU A 135 0.62 6.97 -11.96
C GLU A 135 -0.44 7.26 -10.90
N ILE A 136 -1.30 8.20 -11.18
CA ILE A 136 -2.51 8.50 -10.42
C ILE A 136 -3.67 7.90 -11.20
N TYR A 137 -4.31 6.89 -10.61
CA TYR A 137 -5.44 6.18 -11.24
C TYR A 137 -6.76 6.92 -11.06
N ASP A 138 -6.88 7.63 -9.93
CA ASP A 138 -8.07 8.35 -9.51
C ASP A 138 -7.67 9.42 -8.49
N ALA A 139 -8.28 10.59 -8.58
CA ALA A 139 -8.06 11.70 -7.67
C ALA A 139 -9.35 12.49 -7.50
N CYS A 140 -9.67 12.86 -6.28
CA CYS A 140 -10.79 13.74 -5.97
C CYS A 140 -10.42 14.70 -4.83
N LEU A 141 -10.94 15.90 -4.92
CA LEU A 141 -10.93 16.87 -3.84
C LEU A 141 -12.07 16.53 -2.88
N SER A 142 -11.79 16.51 -1.59
CA SER A 142 -12.81 16.33 -0.55
C SER A 142 -13.24 17.66 0.06
N GLU A 143 -12.30 18.59 0.21
CA GLU A 143 -12.54 19.84 0.92
C GLU A 143 -11.44 20.87 0.59
N VAL A 144 -11.82 22.14 0.52
CA VAL A 144 -10.93 23.32 0.65
C VAL A 144 -11.27 24.02 1.94
N ARG A 145 -10.30 24.22 2.82
CA ARG A 145 -10.55 24.82 4.12
C ARG A 145 -9.43 25.72 4.61
N ASP A 146 -9.79 26.63 5.52
CA ASP A 146 -8.80 27.34 6.31
C ASP A 146 -8.13 26.40 7.31
N THR A 147 -6.84 26.58 7.49
CA THR A 147 -6.03 25.79 8.43
C THR A 147 -4.98 26.66 9.11
N LEU A 148 -4.48 26.19 10.27
CA LEU A 148 -3.33 26.79 10.91
C LEU A 148 -2.05 26.17 10.36
N ARG A 149 -1.22 26.98 9.71
CA ARG A 149 0.08 26.58 9.17
C ARG A 149 1.11 26.37 10.30
N LEU A 150 2.24 25.75 9.98
CA LEU A 150 3.35 25.51 10.91
C LEU A 150 3.95 26.78 11.54
N ASP A 151 3.84 27.93 10.85
CA ASP A 151 4.29 29.24 11.33
C ASP A 151 3.25 29.97 12.18
N GLY A 152 2.12 29.35 12.46
CA GLY A 152 1.03 29.93 13.28
C GLY A 152 0.11 30.91 12.53
N LYS A 153 0.30 31.10 11.23
CA LYS A 153 -0.59 31.92 10.40
C LYS A 153 -1.73 31.08 9.82
N THR A 154 -2.85 31.74 9.51
CA THR A 154 -3.93 31.10 8.73
C THR A 154 -3.44 30.85 7.31
N GLY A 155 -3.78 29.72 6.75
CA GLY A 155 -3.49 29.31 5.38
C GLY A 155 -4.60 28.45 4.81
N ILE A 156 -4.46 28.05 3.56
CA ILE A 156 -5.41 27.19 2.84
C ILE A 156 -4.88 25.76 2.80
N GLU A 157 -5.75 24.81 3.08
CA GLU A 157 -5.50 23.38 2.93
C GLU A 157 -6.49 22.75 1.96
N TRP A 158 -5.98 21.94 1.05
CA TRP A 158 -6.79 21.01 0.25
C TRP A 158 -6.74 19.62 0.86
N VAL A 159 -7.89 19.02 1.08
CA VAL A 159 -8.00 17.62 1.46
C VAL A 159 -8.36 16.82 0.21
N CYS A 160 -7.44 15.95 -0.21
CA CYS A 160 -7.57 15.17 -1.44
C CYS A 160 -7.52 13.67 -1.14
N GLU A 161 -8.26 12.87 -1.92
CA GLU A 161 -8.07 11.43 -1.98
C GLU A 161 -7.50 11.03 -3.33
N MET A 162 -6.48 10.18 -3.33
CA MET A 162 -5.82 9.74 -4.56
C MET A 162 -5.50 8.26 -4.51
N SER A 163 -5.85 7.55 -5.59
CA SER A 163 -5.40 6.19 -5.86
C SER A 163 -4.14 6.24 -6.73
N VAL A 164 -3.05 5.66 -6.25
CA VAL A 164 -1.74 5.82 -6.88
C VAL A 164 -1.00 4.49 -7.05
N SER A 165 -0.09 4.45 -8.00
CA SER A 165 0.81 3.32 -8.23
C SER A 165 1.78 3.12 -7.07
N LYS A 166 2.37 1.92 -7.01
CA LYS A 166 3.45 1.64 -6.06
C LYS A 166 4.62 2.61 -6.22
N GLY A 167 5.21 3.02 -5.09
CA GLY A 167 6.38 3.90 -5.10
C GLY A 167 6.09 5.37 -5.34
N THR A 168 4.82 5.77 -5.43
CA THR A 168 4.40 7.16 -5.43
C THR A 168 4.62 7.77 -4.06
N TYR A 169 5.28 8.92 -4.01
CA TYR A 169 5.52 9.70 -2.80
C TYR A 169 4.53 10.86 -2.73
N MET A 170 3.58 10.78 -1.80
CA MET A 170 2.55 11.80 -1.60
C MET A 170 3.18 13.16 -1.23
N ARG A 171 4.28 13.14 -0.48
CA ARG A 171 5.05 14.35 -0.14
C ARG A 171 5.62 15.05 -1.36
N SER A 172 6.14 14.29 -2.32
CA SER A 172 6.59 14.88 -3.59
C SER A 172 5.44 15.45 -4.40
N LEU A 173 4.26 14.79 -4.40
CA LEU A 173 3.07 15.33 -5.08
C LEU A 173 2.67 16.69 -4.47
N ALA A 174 2.58 16.81 -3.15
CA ALA A 174 2.25 18.07 -2.49
C ALA A 174 3.25 19.20 -2.80
N ARG A 175 4.56 18.91 -2.72
CA ARG A 175 5.62 19.85 -3.11
C ARG A 175 5.46 20.27 -4.56
N ASP A 176 5.22 19.34 -5.48
CA ASP A 176 5.11 19.60 -6.90
C ASP A 176 3.82 20.39 -7.22
N MET A 177 2.69 20.11 -6.52
CA MET A 177 1.47 20.93 -6.57
C MET A 177 1.76 22.40 -6.18
N GLY A 178 2.48 22.62 -5.07
CA GLY A 178 2.88 23.96 -4.67
C GLY A 178 3.68 24.68 -5.75
N ARG A 179 4.65 23.99 -6.36
CA ARG A 179 5.47 24.57 -7.44
C ARG A 179 4.64 24.91 -8.69
N ASP A 180 3.74 24.02 -9.11
CA ASP A 180 2.91 24.21 -10.30
C ASP A 180 1.90 25.36 -10.12
N LEU A 181 1.55 25.65 -8.87
CA LEU A 181 0.63 26.73 -8.51
C LEU A 181 1.34 28.04 -8.12
N ASP A 182 2.64 28.17 -8.44
CA ASP A 182 3.48 29.36 -8.16
C ASP A 182 3.59 29.69 -6.67
N CYS A 183 3.48 28.67 -5.79
CA CYS A 183 3.65 28.82 -4.35
C CYS A 183 4.48 27.67 -3.76
N CYS A 184 4.39 27.47 -2.46
CA CYS A 184 4.94 26.33 -1.76
C CYS A 184 3.81 25.47 -1.19
N ALA A 185 4.05 24.19 -0.97
CA ALA A 185 3.13 23.33 -0.25
C ALA A 185 3.86 22.18 0.47
N TYR A 186 3.22 21.64 1.49
CA TYR A 186 3.67 20.47 2.24
C TYR A 186 2.48 19.60 2.64
N VAL A 187 2.75 18.34 2.94
CA VAL A 187 1.74 17.43 3.48
C VAL A 187 1.53 17.74 4.96
N SER A 188 0.34 18.22 5.30
CA SER A 188 -0.08 18.50 6.69
C SER A 188 -0.64 17.27 7.39
N SER A 189 -1.34 16.41 6.64
CA SER A 189 -1.87 15.14 7.12
C SER A 189 -1.84 14.06 6.03
N LEU A 190 -1.64 12.80 6.43
CA LEU A 190 -1.60 11.69 5.50
C LEU A 190 -2.20 10.44 6.15
N ALA A 191 -3.18 9.85 5.49
CA ALA A 191 -3.75 8.56 5.87
C ALA A 191 -3.79 7.62 4.67
N ARG A 192 -3.20 6.44 4.78
CA ARG A 192 -3.38 5.38 3.79
C ARG A 192 -4.69 4.66 4.06
N ILE A 193 -5.71 4.94 3.26
CA ILE A 193 -7.06 4.38 3.45
C ILE A 193 -7.26 3.05 2.72
N ARG A 194 -6.33 2.68 1.80
CA ARG A 194 -6.37 1.39 1.10
C ARG A 194 -4.97 0.93 0.68
N SER A 195 -4.74 -0.39 0.73
CA SER A 195 -3.55 -1.05 0.18
C SER A 195 -3.96 -2.35 -0.52
N GLY A 196 -3.94 -2.36 -1.85
CA GLY A 196 -4.49 -3.45 -2.65
C GLY A 196 -5.99 -3.62 -2.42
N SER A 197 -6.40 -4.81 -1.99
CA SER A 197 -7.77 -5.17 -1.65
C SER A 197 -8.19 -4.80 -0.22
N ILE A 198 -7.24 -4.41 0.64
CA ILE A 198 -7.49 -4.14 2.05
C ILE A 198 -7.77 -2.65 2.25
N VAL A 199 -8.88 -2.34 2.89
CA VAL A 199 -9.34 -0.99 3.23
C VAL A 199 -9.17 -0.71 4.73
N LEU A 200 -9.29 0.56 5.13
CA LEU A 200 -9.08 0.97 6.52
C LEU A 200 -10.06 0.29 7.49
N GLU A 201 -11.28 0.04 7.04
CA GLU A 201 -12.36 -0.63 7.79
C GLU A 201 -12.03 -2.09 8.12
N ASP A 202 -11.14 -2.72 7.34
CA ASP A 202 -10.65 -4.08 7.62
C ASP A 202 -9.57 -4.12 8.72
N CYS A 203 -9.05 -2.96 9.10
CA CYS A 203 -7.92 -2.86 10.01
C CYS A 203 -8.38 -2.80 11.47
N VAL A 204 -7.51 -3.26 12.36
CA VAL A 204 -7.68 -3.10 13.80
C VAL A 204 -6.63 -2.12 14.33
N SER A 205 -6.96 -1.42 15.44
CA SER A 205 -5.98 -0.61 16.15
C SER A 205 -4.96 -1.50 16.89
N LEU A 206 -3.82 -0.91 17.28
CA LEU A 206 -2.81 -1.65 18.04
C LEU A 206 -3.32 -2.10 19.41
N GLU A 207 -4.18 -1.29 20.03
CA GLU A 207 -4.83 -1.64 21.30
C GLU A 207 -5.76 -2.83 21.15
N ARG A 208 -6.53 -2.87 20.05
CA ARG A 208 -7.40 -4.03 19.75
C ARG A 208 -6.59 -5.27 19.44
N LEU A 209 -5.48 -5.13 18.71
CA LEU A 209 -4.56 -6.23 18.40
C LEU A 209 -3.99 -6.87 19.68
N GLU A 210 -3.64 -6.08 20.68
CA GLU A 210 -3.13 -6.59 21.96
C GLU A 210 -4.19 -7.36 22.77
N GLN A 211 -5.47 -7.00 22.62
CA GLN A 211 -6.59 -7.65 23.29
C GLN A 211 -7.05 -8.92 22.55
N ASP A 212 -7.10 -8.87 21.23
CA ASP A 212 -7.61 -9.96 20.37
C ASP A 212 -6.81 -10.02 19.07
N LYS A 213 -5.70 -10.75 19.12
CA LYS A 213 -4.80 -10.90 17.98
C LYS A 213 -5.43 -11.59 16.76
N GLU A 214 -6.44 -12.44 17.01
CA GLU A 214 -7.08 -13.19 15.93
C GLU A 214 -7.99 -12.32 15.08
N SER A 215 -8.56 -11.25 15.66
CA SER A 215 -9.37 -10.29 14.91
C SER A 215 -8.61 -9.55 13.83
N ALA A 216 -7.27 -9.49 13.93
CA ALA A 216 -6.38 -8.84 12.95
C ALA A 216 -5.93 -9.76 11.82
N LEU A 217 -6.24 -11.05 11.89
CA LEU A 217 -5.79 -12.02 10.88
C LEU A 217 -6.66 -11.96 9.64
N ILE A 218 -6.04 -11.60 8.52
CA ILE A 218 -6.67 -11.52 7.21
C ILE A 218 -6.27 -12.73 6.39
N ASP A 219 -7.22 -13.31 5.62
CA ASP A 219 -6.91 -14.37 4.66
C ASP A 219 -5.86 -13.87 3.65
N PRO A 220 -4.73 -14.56 3.49
CA PRO A 220 -3.67 -14.16 2.57
C PRO A 220 -4.14 -14.08 1.12
N LEU A 221 -5.12 -14.87 0.70
CA LEU A 221 -5.70 -14.81 -0.64
C LEU A 221 -6.48 -13.52 -0.85
N ARG A 222 -7.22 -13.07 0.17
CA ARG A 222 -7.90 -11.77 0.14
C ARG A 222 -6.87 -10.64 0.05
N ALA A 223 -5.82 -10.69 0.87
CA ALA A 223 -4.76 -9.68 0.84
C ALA A 223 -4.06 -9.60 -0.52
N LEU A 224 -3.84 -10.76 -1.17
CA LEU A 224 -3.22 -10.85 -2.49
C LEU A 224 -4.17 -10.44 -3.63
N GLY A 225 -5.48 -10.62 -3.47
CA GLY A 225 -6.48 -10.31 -4.50
C GLY A 225 -6.33 -11.16 -5.77
N ILE A 226 -5.89 -12.40 -5.64
CA ILE A 226 -5.61 -13.32 -6.74
C ILE A 226 -6.59 -14.49 -6.78
N ARG A 227 -6.76 -15.11 -7.95
CA ARG A 227 -7.47 -16.37 -8.09
C ARG A 227 -6.73 -17.48 -7.34
N PHE A 228 -7.47 -18.51 -6.95
CA PHE A 228 -6.92 -19.61 -6.17
C PHE A 228 -7.55 -20.97 -6.51
N ALA A 229 -6.89 -22.05 -6.12
CA ALA A 229 -7.38 -23.42 -6.26
C ALA A 229 -7.09 -24.25 -5.02
N PHE A 230 -7.92 -25.29 -4.81
CA PHE A 230 -7.69 -26.32 -3.81
C PHE A 230 -6.98 -27.51 -4.45
N ALA A 231 -5.78 -27.81 -4.03
CA ALA A 231 -4.99 -28.93 -4.53
C ALA A 231 -5.25 -30.20 -3.72
N ARG A 232 -6.40 -30.83 -3.92
CA ARG A 232 -6.76 -32.07 -3.20
C ARG A 232 -5.97 -33.27 -3.71
N GLU A 233 -5.97 -33.49 -5.03
CA GLU A 233 -5.34 -34.63 -5.65
C GLU A 233 -3.86 -34.43 -5.97
N CYS A 234 -3.43 -33.18 -6.18
CA CYS A 234 -2.05 -32.80 -6.48
C CYS A 234 -1.27 -32.24 -5.28
N ALA A 235 -1.77 -32.39 -4.05
CA ALA A 235 -1.14 -31.85 -2.84
C ALA A 235 0.35 -32.19 -2.71
N THR A 236 0.73 -33.45 -2.97
CA THR A 236 2.13 -33.88 -2.95
C THR A 236 3.00 -33.19 -3.98
N LYS A 237 2.47 -32.93 -5.19
CA LYS A 237 3.19 -32.15 -6.22
C LYS A 237 3.44 -30.72 -5.71
N VAL A 238 2.44 -30.09 -5.07
CA VAL A 238 2.54 -28.73 -4.50
C VAL A 238 3.57 -28.68 -3.39
N GLU A 239 3.58 -29.66 -2.49
CA GLU A 239 4.54 -29.74 -1.37
C GLU A 239 5.99 -29.85 -1.83
N HIS A 240 6.23 -30.58 -2.91
CA HIS A 240 7.56 -30.72 -3.51
C HIS A 240 7.92 -29.58 -4.47
N GLY A 241 7.01 -28.60 -4.69
CA GLY A 241 7.25 -27.49 -5.62
C GLY A 241 7.35 -27.93 -7.07
N SER A 242 6.64 -28.99 -7.45
CA SER A 242 6.56 -29.46 -8.83
C SER A 242 5.65 -28.56 -9.66
N SER A 243 5.86 -28.48 -10.98
CA SER A 243 4.91 -27.83 -11.88
C SER A 243 3.59 -28.60 -11.93
N LEU A 244 2.49 -27.88 -12.17
CA LEU A 244 1.14 -28.42 -12.28
C LEU A 244 0.60 -28.20 -13.69
N LEU A 245 -0.22 -29.12 -14.18
CA LEU A 245 -0.92 -28.97 -15.45
C LEU A 245 -2.22 -28.22 -15.28
N ASP A 246 -2.83 -27.74 -16.37
CA ASP A 246 -4.14 -27.07 -16.34
C ASP A 246 -5.20 -27.91 -15.65
N GLU A 247 -5.20 -29.21 -15.88
CA GLU A 247 -6.15 -30.18 -15.30
C GLU A 247 -5.94 -30.43 -13.80
N ASP A 248 -4.75 -30.12 -13.26
CA ASP A 248 -4.46 -30.30 -11.83
C ASP A 248 -5.20 -29.24 -10.96
N LEU A 249 -5.65 -28.10 -11.53
CA LEU A 249 -6.23 -26.99 -10.78
C LEU A 249 -7.58 -26.52 -11.35
N SER A 250 -8.59 -26.52 -10.50
CA SER A 250 -9.85 -25.82 -10.75
C SER A 250 -9.81 -24.44 -10.05
N LEU A 251 -9.76 -23.37 -10.84
CA LEU A 251 -9.61 -22.03 -10.31
C LEU A 251 -10.92 -21.48 -9.74
N ASN A 252 -10.76 -20.71 -8.68
CA ASN A 252 -11.82 -19.90 -8.07
C ASN A 252 -11.49 -18.41 -8.24
N GLU A 253 -12.53 -17.56 -8.31
CA GLU A 253 -12.37 -16.11 -8.36
C GLU A 253 -11.68 -15.60 -7.08
N PRO A 254 -11.03 -14.41 -7.13
CA PRO A 254 -10.43 -13.80 -5.95
C PRO A 254 -11.45 -13.63 -4.82
N LEU A 255 -10.98 -13.77 -3.57
CA LEU A 255 -11.78 -13.40 -2.40
C LEU A 255 -11.93 -11.88 -2.37
N LEU A 256 -13.01 -11.36 -2.91
CA LEU A 256 -13.33 -9.94 -2.89
C LEU A 256 -14.17 -9.64 -1.64
N THR A 257 -13.90 -8.52 -1.02
CA THR A 257 -14.86 -7.92 -0.11
C THR A 257 -15.92 -7.23 -0.95
N GLU A 258 -17.17 -7.60 -0.81
CA GLU A 258 -18.25 -6.75 -1.30
C GLU A 258 -18.17 -5.43 -0.54
N LEU A 259 -18.01 -4.32 -1.26
CA LEU A 259 -17.82 -2.97 -0.72
C LEU A 259 -18.94 -2.49 0.22
N TYR A 260 -20.01 -3.28 0.40
CA TYR A 260 -21.23 -2.91 1.15
C TYR A 260 -21.89 -4.07 1.92
N ALA A 261 -21.23 -5.23 2.08
CA ALA A 261 -21.84 -6.30 2.88
C ALA A 261 -21.55 -6.09 4.36
N PRO A 262 -22.56 -6.11 5.24
CA PRO A 262 -22.32 -6.12 6.68
C PRO A 262 -21.53 -7.37 7.08
N CYS A 263 -20.77 -7.27 8.14
CA CYS A 263 -19.76 -8.18 8.69
C CYS A 263 -20.18 -9.66 8.96
N THR A 264 -21.19 -10.17 8.28
CA THR A 264 -21.75 -11.53 8.47
C THR A 264 -21.69 -12.41 7.22
N CYS A 265 -21.14 -11.93 6.11
CA CYS A 265 -21.09 -12.71 4.88
C CYS A 265 -19.89 -13.68 4.90
N THR A 266 -20.19 -14.98 4.98
CA THR A 266 -19.28 -16.05 4.57
C THR A 266 -18.79 -15.75 3.16
N THR A 267 -17.48 -15.57 3.00
CA THR A 267 -16.86 -15.34 1.69
C THR A 267 -17.13 -16.56 0.82
N SER A 268 -18.08 -16.44 -0.12
CA SER A 268 -18.47 -17.53 -1.01
C SER A 268 -17.28 -17.84 -1.93
N VAL A 269 -16.89 -19.11 -1.98
CA VAL A 269 -15.94 -19.59 -2.98
C VAL A 269 -16.68 -19.67 -4.31
N ILE A 270 -16.33 -18.83 -5.25
CA ILE A 270 -16.97 -18.76 -6.57
C ILE A 270 -16.03 -19.41 -7.58
N PRO A 271 -16.45 -20.54 -8.21
CA PRO A 271 -15.65 -21.13 -9.28
C PRO A 271 -15.45 -20.17 -10.45
N SER A 272 -14.24 -20.08 -10.94
CA SER A 272 -13.95 -19.26 -12.13
C SER A 272 -14.28 -20.05 -13.40
N THR A 273 -15.00 -19.42 -14.32
CA THR A 273 -15.26 -19.95 -15.66
C THR A 273 -14.26 -19.46 -16.70
N LYS A 274 -13.37 -18.54 -16.31
CA LYS A 274 -12.39 -17.94 -17.22
C LYS A 274 -11.10 -18.75 -17.23
N PRO A 275 -10.48 -18.98 -18.40
CA PRO A 275 -9.16 -19.61 -18.47
C PRO A 275 -8.13 -18.75 -17.70
N PRO A 276 -6.99 -19.34 -17.29
CA PRO A 276 -5.91 -18.59 -16.72
C PRO A 276 -5.31 -17.64 -17.75
N LYS A 277 -4.85 -16.48 -17.29
CA LYS A 277 -4.16 -15.49 -18.14
C LYS A 277 -2.66 -15.78 -18.18
N PRO A 278 -1.96 -15.42 -19.27
CA PRO A 278 -0.51 -15.51 -19.32
C PRO A 278 0.15 -14.77 -18.13
N ASN A 279 1.09 -15.43 -17.48
CA ASN A 279 1.82 -14.94 -16.29
C ASN A 279 0.90 -14.61 -15.08
N GLU A 280 -0.28 -15.16 -15.03
CA GLU A 280 -1.18 -14.98 -13.90
C GLU A 280 -0.66 -15.70 -12.66
N LEU A 281 -0.65 -14.97 -11.53
CA LEU A 281 -0.33 -15.54 -10.22
C LEU A 281 -1.59 -16.17 -9.61
N VAL A 282 -1.47 -17.41 -9.15
CA VAL A 282 -2.55 -18.20 -8.54
C VAL A 282 -2.12 -18.73 -7.18
N GLY A 283 -3.00 -18.61 -6.18
CA GLY A 283 -2.79 -19.18 -4.86
C GLY A 283 -3.24 -20.64 -4.80
N VAL A 284 -2.43 -21.53 -4.24
CA VAL A 284 -2.80 -22.94 -4.10
C VAL A 284 -2.91 -23.32 -2.64
N ILE A 285 -4.08 -23.87 -2.29
CA ILE A 285 -4.47 -24.26 -0.93
C ILE A 285 -4.32 -25.77 -0.77
N VAL A 286 -3.63 -26.17 0.30
CA VAL A 286 -3.57 -27.55 0.82
C VAL A 286 -3.90 -27.48 2.30
N ASP A 287 -4.75 -28.37 2.79
CA ASP A 287 -5.15 -28.49 4.20
C ASP A 287 -5.56 -27.14 4.83
N ASN A 288 -6.40 -26.39 4.11
CA ASN A 288 -6.88 -25.07 4.49
C ASN A 288 -5.77 -24.01 4.75
N ARG A 289 -4.58 -24.19 4.17
CA ARG A 289 -3.46 -23.25 4.23
C ARG A 289 -3.04 -22.82 2.83
N LEU A 290 -2.66 -21.57 2.64
CA LEU A 290 -1.98 -21.15 1.41
C LEU A 290 -0.62 -21.82 1.37
N LYS A 291 -0.48 -22.84 0.54
CA LYS A 291 0.70 -23.67 0.46
C LYS A 291 1.71 -23.21 -0.59
N ALA A 292 1.21 -22.62 -1.67
CA ALA A 292 2.08 -22.11 -2.73
C ALA A 292 1.44 -20.98 -3.54
N LEU A 293 2.29 -20.22 -4.20
CA LEU A 293 1.94 -19.32 -5.30
C LEU A 293 2.54 -19.89 -6.59
N TYR A 294 1.72 -20.02 -7.59
CA TYR A 294 2.09 -20.48 -8.93
C TYR A 294 1.84 -19.38 -9.96
N GLU A 295 2.63 -19.39 -11.02
CA GLU A 295 2.43 -18.53 -12.18
C GLU A 295 2.10 -19.39 -13.40
N TYR A 296 1.06 -19.00 -14.13
CA TYR A 296 0.61 -19.72 -15.33
C TYR A 296 1.46 -19.37 -16.54
N HIS A 297 2.01 -20.39 -17.20
CA HIS A 297 2.76 -20.28 -18.44
C HIS A 297 1.93 -20.83 -19.60
N GLU A 298 1.34 -19.94 -20.40
CA GLU A 298 0.44 -20.29 -21.49
C GLU A 298 1.11 -21.17 -22.55
N SER A 299 2.38 -20.88 -22.92
CA SER A 299 3.11 -21.66 -23.94
C SER A 299 3.36 -23.11 -23.54
N GLU A 300 3.33 -23.43 -22.27
CA GLU A 300 3.59 -24.76 -21.73
C GLU A 300 2.32 -25.41 -21.16
N HIS A 301 1.20 -24.68 -21.13
CA HIS A 301 -0.07 -25.10 -20.49
C HIS A 301 0.14 -25.65 -19.08
N ARG A 302 0.93 -24.91 -18.26
CA ARG A 302 1.25 -25.34 -16.89
C ARG A 302 1.45 -24.17 -15.93
N TYR A 303 1.31 -24.50 -14.66
CA TYR A 303 1.62 -23.62 -13.55
C TYR A 303 3.01 -23.92 -13.01
N ILE A 304 3.86 -22.88 -12.91
CA ILE A 304 5.24 -22.97 -12.40
C ILE A 304 5.26 -22.36 -10.99
N PRO A 305 5.84 -23.04 -9.97
CA PRO A 305 5.87 -22.54 -8.61
C PRO A 305 6.77 -21.30 -8.50
N ARG A 306 6.24 -20.24 -7.88
CA ARG A 306 6.97 -19.01 -7.57
C ARG A 306 7.34 -18.91 -6.10
N CYS A 307 6.49 -19.47 -5.22
CA CYS A 307 6.73 -19.49 -3.80
C CYS A 307 6.04 -20.72 -3.20
N VAL A 308 6.79 -21.61 -2.56
CA VAL A 308 6.24 -22.76 -1.84
C VAL A 308 6.55 -22.62 -0.35
N PHE A 309 5.53 -22.75 0.51
CA PHE A 309 5.65 -22.62 1.95
C PHE A 309 5.76 -24.00 2.59
N SER A 310 6.82 -24.26 3.33
CA SER A 310 7.03 -25.56 4.01
C SER A 310 5.88 -25.89 4.97
N ILE A 311 5.44 -24.91 5.76
CA ILE A 311 4.37 -25.08 6.76
C ILE A 311 3.00 -24.62 6.21
N GLY A 312 2.99 -23.79 5.17
CA GLY A 312 1.80 -23.06 4.69
C GLY A 312 1.49 -21.83 5.53
N VAL A 313 0.80 -20.87 4.91
CA VAL A 313 0.29 -19.66 5.58
C VAL A 313 -1.14 -19.94 6.02
N GLU A 314 -1.42 -19.75 7.31
CA GLU A 314 -2.78 -19.89 7.85
C GLU A 314 -3.71 -18.91 7.17
N ARG A 315 -4.90 -19.40 6.83
CA ARG A 315 -5.97 -18.53 6.39
C ARG A 315 -6.62 -17.97 7.65
N GLY A 316 -6.65 -16.65 7.73
CA GLY A 316 -7.38 -15.98 8.80
C GLY A 316 -8.86 -16.37 8.80
N ARG A 317 -9.61 -15.94 9.80
CA ARG A 317 -11.05 -16.17 9.81
C ARG A 317 -11.59 -15.59 8.49
N THR A 318 -12.17 -16.47 7.70
CA THR A 318 -13.13 -16.09 6.65
C THR A 318 -14.33 -15.52 7.41
N VAL A 319 -14.32 -14.22 7.64
CA VAL A 319 -15.44 -13.54 8.25
C VAL A 319 -16.52 -13.40 7.19
#